data_0a3b791f7b1c5013829624ec376d14fc
#
_entry.id   0a3b791f7b1c5013829624ec376d14fc
#
_cell.length_a   1.000
_cell.length_b   1.000
_cell.length_c   1.000
_cell.angle_alpha   90.00
_cell.angle_beta   90.00
_cell.angle_gamma   90.00
#
_symmetry.space_group_name_H-M   'P 1'
#
loop_
_entity.id
_entity.type
_entity.pdbx_description
1 polymer ?
#
loop_
_entity_poly.entity_id
_entity_poly.type
_entity_poly.pdbx_seq_one_letter_code
_entity_poly.pdbx_strand_id
1 'polypeptide(L)'
;MLPRPAHLTADNAARFKDQSVVEVYPLRLPYPPEVFDILAGLITDEPRAVLDVGAGTGDIARGLVRRVERVDAVDFSAAMIAKGRTLPVGDHPHLRWIHGAVETVALDAPYALITAGESMHWMDWEVVFPRFGDALTPGGVVAIVHRAELPAPWQDGLEVLIRQLSTMQNYQPFDLIDVLEKRDLF
;
A
#
# COMPACT_ATOMS: atom_id res chain seq x y z
N MET A 1 2.52 8.90 22.81
CA MET A 1 2.65 8.26 21.45
C MET A 1 2.66 6.76 21.63
N LEU A 2 1.77 6.01 20.99
CA LEU A 2 1.78 4.54 21.05
C LEU A 2 3.04 4.04 20.32
N PRO A 3 3.82 3.13 20.91
CA PRO A 3 5.02 2.62 20.28
C PRO A 3 4.68 1.85 19.00
N ARG A 4 5.50 2.01 17.98
CA ARG A 4 5.40 1.22 16.74
C ARG A 4 5.68 -0.27 17.08
N PRO A 5 4.95 -1.26 16.53
CA PRO A 5 5.25 -2.66 16.74
C PRO A 5 6.71 -3.00 16.43
N ALA A 6 7.33 -3.82 17.29
CA ALA A 6 8.78 -4.10 17.24
C ALA A 6 9.26 -4.74 15.93
N HIS A 7 8.37 -5.38 15.17
CA HIS A 7 8.69 -5.99 13.87
C HIS A 7 8.66 -5.01 12.69
N LEU A 8 8.08 -3.81 12.86
CA LEU A 8 8.01 -2.78 11.81
C LEU A 8 9.30 -1.95 11.77
N THR A 9 10.41 -2.60 11.44
CA THR A 9 11.74 -2.00 11.33
C THR A 9 12.09 -1.67 9.88
N ALA A 10 13.02 -0.74 9.68
CA ALA A 10 13.58 -0.45 8.36
C ALA A 10 14.22 -1.68 7.70
N ASP A 11 14.85 -2.56 8.50
CA ASP A 11 15.46 -3.80 7.99
C ASP A 11 14.41 -4.78 7.48
N ASN A 12 13.27 -4.91 8.16
CA ASN A 12 12.18 -5.75 7.67
C ASN A 12 11.52 -5.15 6.43
N ALA A 13 11.35 -3.83 6.36
CA ALA A 13 10.90 -3.16 5.16
C ALA A 13 11.90 -3.33 3.99
N ALA A 14 13.22 -3.33 4.26
CA ALA A 14 14.24 -3.51 3.24
C ALA A 14 14.17 -4.87 2.52
N ARG A 15 13.53 -5.89 3.09
CA ARG A 15 13.32 -7.21 2.44
C ARG A 15 12.50 -7.11 1.16
N PHE A 16 11.66 -6.10 1.00
CA PHE A 16 10.95 -5.84 -0.26
C PHE A 16 11.87 -5.39 -1.41
N LYS A 17 13.17 -5.20 -1.15
CA LYS A 17 14.21 -4.99 -2.17
C LYS A 17 14.88 -6.29 -2.60
N ASP A 18 14.66 -7.39 -1.87
CA ASP A 18 15.25 -8.68 -2.18
C ASP A 18 14.59 -9.29 -3.42
N GLN A 19 15.41 -9.69 -4.39
CA GLN A 19 14.94 -10.26 -5.65
C GLN A 19 14.08 -11.51 -5.45
N SER A 20 14.41 -12.35 -4.47
CA SER A 20 13.64 -13.57 -4.16
C SER A 20 12.22 -13.24 -3.69
N VAL A 21 12.03 -12.15 -2.94
CA VAL A 21 10.71 -11.66 -2.53
C VAL A 21 9.97 -11.09 -3.73
N VAL A 22 10.63 -10.28 -4.55
CA VAL A 22 10.04 -9.64 -5.74
C VAL A 22 9.54 -10.68 -6.74
N GLU A 23 10.25 -11.78 -6.94
CA GLU A 23 9.86 -12.83 -7.88
C GLU A 23 8.58 -13.56 -7.49
N VAL A 24 8.39 -13.82 -6.19
CA VAL A 24 7.20 -14.53 -5.69
C VAL A 24 6.04 -13.59 -5.34
N TYR A 25 6.27 -12.29 -5.30
CA TYR A 25 5.26 -11.31 -4.89
C TYR A 25 3.96 -11.37 -5.71
N PRO A 26 3.99 -11.54 -7.05
CA PRO A 26 2.78 -11.67 -7.86
C PRO A 26 1.96 -12.95 -7.59
N LEU A 27 2.48 -13.90 -6.78
CA LEU A 27 1.73 -15.09 -6.35
C LEU A 27 0.79 -14.81 -5.18
N ARG A 28 0.82 -13.61 -4.60
CA ARG A 28 -0.16 -13.20 -3.59
C ARG A 28 -1.56 -13.20 -4.18
N LEU A 29 -2.55 -13.51 -3.34
CA LEU A 29 -3.95 -13.44 -3.76
C LEU A 29 -4.26 -12.04 -4.30
N PRO A 30 -4.86 -11.93 -5.50
CA PRO A 30 -5.22 -10.64 -6.05
C PRO A 30 -6.34 -9.98 -5.22
N TYR A 31 -6.48 -8.67 -5.35
CA TYR A 31 -7.68 -8.00 -4.86
C TYR A 31 -8.88 -8.37 -5.73
N PRO A 32 -10.06 -8.62 -5.13
CA PRO A 32 -11.29 -8.79 -5.89
C PRO A 32 -11.57 -7.58 -6.80
N PRO A 33 -12.14 -7.76 -7.99
CA PRO A 33 -12.44 -6.64 -8.91
C PRO A 33 -13.31 -5.54 -8.27
N GLU A 34 -14.19 -5.91 -7.36
CA GLU A 34 -15.10 -5.01 -6.64
C GLU A 34 -14.36 -3.97 -5.81
N VAL A 35 -13.15 -4.30 -5.32
CA VAL A 35 -12.31 -3.33 -4.58
C VAL A 35 -11.99 -2.13 -5.45
N PHE A 36 -11.68 -2.33 -6.72
CA PHE A 36 -11.35 -1.23 -7.64
C PHE A 36 -12.57 -0.39 -7.99
N ASP A 37 -13.76 -1.00 -8.05
CA ASP A 37 -15.02 -0.27 -8.28
C ASP A 37 -15.38 0.57 -7.05
N ILE A 38 -15.19 0.04 -5.84
CA ILE A 38 -15.37 0.78 -4.59
C ILE A 38 -14.39 1.97 -4.54
N LEU A 39 -13.10 1.72 -4.75
CA LEU A 39 -12.07 2.76 -4.70
C LEU A 39 -12.34 3.87 -5.73
N ALA A 40 -12.68 3.51 -6.97
CA ALA A 40 -13.03 4.50 -7.99
C ALA A 40 -14.32 5.27 -7.66
N GLY A 41 -15.26 4.64 -6.95
CA GLY A 41 -16.49 5.26 -6.47
C GLY A 41 -16.30 6.27 -5.34
N LEU A 42 -15.18 6.22 -4.62
CA LEU A 42 -14.83 7.20 -3.59
C LEU A 42 -14.39 8.55 -4.20
N ILE A 43 -14.04 8.57 -5.48
CA ILE A 43 -13.55 9.77 -6.15
C ILE A 43 -14.74 10.65 -6.55
N THR A 44 -14.90 11.78 -5.88
CA THR A 44 -15.95 12.78 -6.13
C THR A 44 -15.42 14.05 -6.78
N ASP A 45 -14.11 14.28 -6.71
CA ASP A 45 -13.44 15.51 -7.15
C ASP A 45 -12.65 15.30 -8.45
N GLU A 46 -12.35 16.42 -9.10
CA GLU A 46 -11.42 16.49 -10.21
C GLU A 46 -10.08 17.17 -9.78
N PRO A 47 -8.95 16.80 -10.36
CA PRO A 47 -8.78 15.74 -11.35
C PRO A 47 -8.98 14.35 -10.72
N ARG A 48 -9.49 13.39 -11.51
CA ARG A 48 -9.59 11.99 -11.07
C ARG A 48 -8.21 11.33 -11.03
N ALA A 49 -7.32 11.91 -10.22
CA ALA A 49 -5.95 11.44 -10.02
C ALA A 49 -5.84 10.64 -8.72
N VAL A 50 -5.11 9.54 -8.78
CA VAL A 50 -4.87 8.64 -7.65
C VAL A 50 -3.39 8.58 -7.32
N LEU A 51 -3.06 8.60 -6.04
CA LEU A 51 -1.73 8.29 -5.51
C LEU A 51 -1.80 6.94 -4.79
N ASP A 52 -1.07 5.93 -5.30
CA ASP A 52 -0.93 4.62 -4.66
C ASP A 52 0.42 4.56 -3.92
N VAL A 53 0.40 4.51 -2.58
CA VAL A 53 1.58 4.61 -1.74
C VAL A 53 2.03 3.26 -1.19
N GLY A 54 3.33 2.96 -1.34
CA GLY A 54 3.86 1.62 -1.10
C GLY A 54 3.28 0.63 -2.10
N ALA A 55 3.22 1.03 -3.36
CA ALA A 55 2.47 0.34 -4.41
C ALA A 55 2.99 -1.08 -4.71
N GLY A 56 4.23 -1.40 -4.34
CA GLY A 56 4.85 -2.68 -4.63
C GLY A 56 4.89 -2.96 -6.13
N THR A 57 4.29 -4.08 -6.57
CA THR A 57 4.11 -4.41 -7.98
C THR A 57 2.89 -3.73 -8.62
N GLY A 58 2.22 -2.84 -7.89
CA GLY A 58 1.12 -2.01 -8.36
C GLY A 58 -0.22 -2.72 -8.48
N ASP A 59 -0.56 -3.60 -7.59
CA ASP A 59 -1.82 -4.35 -7.68
C ASP A 59 -3.03 -3.41 -7.64
N ILE A 60 -3.01 -2.38 -6.78
CA ILE A 60 -4.07 -1.36 -6.74
C ILE A 60 -3.91 -0.41 -7.93
N ALA A 61 -2.71 0.13 -8.16
CA ALA A 61 -2.46 1.07 -9.24
C ALA A 61 -2.88 0.53 -10.62
N ARG A 62 -2.48 -0.71 -10.95
CA ARG A 62 -2.85 -1.37 -12.20
C ARG A 62 -4.36 -1.67 -12.31
N GLY A 63 -5.01 -1.94 -11.17
CA GLY A 63 -6.45 -2.15 -11.12
C GLY A 63 -7.26 -0.87 -11.35
N LEU A 64 -6.73 0.29 -10.92
CA LEU A 64 -7.41 1.58 -11.03
C LEU A 64 -7.14 2.34 -12.34
N VAL A 65 -6.01 2.11 -12.99
CA VAL A 65 -5.52 2.96 -14.09
C VAL A 65 -6.49 3.14 -15.27
N ARG A 66 -7.43 2.22 -15.47
CA ARG A 66 -8.46 2.33 -16.51
C ARG A 66 -9.76 3.00 -16.05
N ARG A 67 -9.86 3.32 -14.76
CA ARG A 67 -11.05 3.91 -14.11
C ARG A 67 -10.87 5.39 -13.75
N VAL A 68 -9.65 5.89 -13.91
CA VAL A 68 -9.25 7.25 -13.50
C VAL A 68 -8.36 7.88 -14.56
N GLU A 69 -8.11 9.18 -14.44
CA GLU A 69 -7.31 9.93 -15.42
C GLU A 69 -5.80 9.65 -15.28
N ARG A 70 -5.34 9.47 -14.04
CA ARG A 70 -3.93 9.23 -13.73
C ARG A 70 -3.78 8.45 -12.44
N VAL A 71 -2.79 7.56 -12.41
CA VAL A 71 -2.32 6.91 -11.19
C VAL A 71 -0.82 7.14 -11.04
N ASP A 72 -0.43 7.69 -9.91
CA ASP A 72 0.95 7.80 -9.48
C ASP A 72 1.24 6.68 -8.46
N ALA A 73 2.07 5.72 -8.82
CA ALA A 73 2.43 4.58 -7.98
C ALA A 73 3.81 4.81 -7.37
N VAL A 74 3.86 5.09 -6.07
CA VAL A 74 5.09 5.34 -5.32
C VAL A 74 5.52 4.09 -4.59
N ASP A 75 6.76 3.67 -4.80
CA ASP A 75 7.38 2.60 -3.99
C ASP A 75 8.87 2.86 -3.77
N PHE A 76 9.36 2.48 -2.60
CA PHE A 76 10.78 2.64 -2.24
C PHE A 76 11.68 1.53 -2.81
N SER A 77 11.09 0.46 -3.37
CA SER A 77 11.79 -0.66 -4.00
C SER A 77 11.78 -0.52 -5.53
N ALA A 78 12.93 -0.15 -6.09
CA ALA A 78 13.11 -0.13 -7.55
C ALA A 78 12.84 -1.50 -8.20
N ALA A 79 13.12 -2.59 -7.47
CA ALA A 79 12.90 -3.95 -7.95
C ALA A 79 11.40 -4.29 -8.06
N MET A 80 10.59 -3.86 -7.08
CA MET A 80 9.13 -3.99 -7.15
C MET A 80 8.55 -3.20 -8.32
N ILE A 81 8.97 -1.96 -8.51
CA ILE A 81 8.55 -1.12 -9.65
C ILE A 81 8.94 -1.79 -10.98
N ALA A 82 10.19 -2.25 -11.11
CA ALA A 82 10.65 -2.93 -12.31
C ALA A 82 9.79 -4.16 -12.63
N LYS A 83 9.46 -4.96 -11.61
CA LYS A 83 8.55 -6.10 -11.76
C LYS A 83 7.14 -5.66 -12.14
N GLY A 84 6.58 -4.65 -11.47
CA GLY A 84 5.25 -4.11 -11.74
C GLY A 84 5.07 -3.66 -13.19
N ARG A 85 6.08 -3.02 -13.77
CA ARG A 85 6.08 -2.60 -15.18
C ARG A 85 5.96 -3.77 -16.17
N THR A 86 6.41 -4.97 -15.81
CA THR A 86 6.31 -6.17 -16.66
C THR A 86 4.98 -6.90 -16.55
N LEU A 87 4.16 -6.57 -15.55
CA LEU A 87 2.87 -7.20 -15.33
C LEU A 87 1.78 -6.57 -16.23
N PRO A 88 0.64 -7.27 -16.44
CA PRO A 88 -0.46 -6.71 -17.23
C PRO A 88 -0.82 -5.29 -16.80
N VAL A 89 -0.95 -4.37 -17.76
CA VAL A 89 -1.28 -2.95 -17.56
C VAL A 89 -0.18 -2.14 -16.82
N GLY A 90 0.96 -2.74 -16.51
CA GLY A 90 2.05 -2.08 -15.79
C GLY A 90 2.77 -0.97 -16.57
N ASP A 91 2.63 -0.92 -17.90
CA ASP A 91 3.15 0.12 -18.80
C ASP A 91 2.06 1.05 -19.36
N HIS A 92 0.88 1.07 -18.72
CA HIS A 92 -0.23 1.92 -19.17
C HIS A 92 0.16 3.41 -19.16
N PRO A 93 -0.19 4.21 -20.18
CA PRO A 93 0.24 5.62 -20.28
C PRO A 93 -0.24 6.52 -19.14
N HIS A 94 -1.32 6.13 -18.47
CA HIS A 94 -1.84 6.85 -17.29
C HIS A 94 -1.27 6.34 -15.96
N LEU A 95 -0.38 5.33 -15.96
CA LEU A 95 0.30 4.82 -14.78
C LEU A 95 1.73 5.36 -14.74
N ARG A 96 2.01 6.18 -13.76
CA ARG A 96 3.33 6.75 -13.52
C ARG A 96 3.96 6.11 -12.28
N TRP A 97 5.10 5.46 -12.48
CA TRP A 97 5.87 4.87 -11.40
C TRP A 97 6.87 5.87 -10.83
N ILE A 98 6.88 6.05 -9.52
CA ILE A 98 7.76 6.95 -8.80
C ILE A 98 8.58 6.13 -7.80
N HIS A 99 9.90 6.12 -7.98
CA HIS A 99 10.82 5.44 -7.07
C HIS A 99 11.24 6.37 -5.94
N GLY A 100 10.98 5.96 -4.71
CA GLY A 100 11.39 6.64 -3.49
C GLY A 100 10.44 6.40 -2.33
N ALA A 101 10.81 6.91 -1.17
CA ALA A 101 9.95 6.90 0.00
C ALA A 101 8.87 7.99 -0.13
N VAL A 102 7.62 7.65 0.15
CA VAL A 102 6.50 8.61 0.06
C VAL A 102 6.66 9.80 1.00
N GLU A 103 7.43 9.64 2.05
CA GLU A 103 7.80 10.70 3.00
C GLU A 103 8.57 11.85 2.33
N THR A 104 9.26 11.59 1.23
CA THR A 104 10.23 12.55 0.67
C THR A 104 10.11 12.80 -0.83
N VAL A 105 9.49 11.91 -1.60
CA VAL A 105 9.35 12.11 -3.06
C VAL A 105 8.50 13.33 -3.38
N ALA A 106 8.77 13.98 -4.52
CA ALA A 106 7.88 14.99 -5.05
C ALA A 106 6.57 14.36 -5.52
N LEU A 107 5.45 14.92 -5.09
CA LEU A 107 4.11 14.53 -5.48
C LEU A 107 3.55 15.54 -6.49
N ASP A 108 2.83 15.08 -7.47
CA ASP A 108 2.18 15.90 -8.50
C ASP A 108 0.69 16.09 -8.15
N ALA A 109 0.47 16.75 -7.01
CA ALA A 109 -0.86 17.06 -6.47
C ALA A 109 -1.66 17.98 -7.43
N PRO A 110 -3.01 18.05 -7.30
CA PRO A 110 -3.80 17.35 -6.28
C PRO A 110 -4.20 15.93 -6.69
N TYR A 111 -4.58 15.11 -5.69
CA TYR A 111 -5.15 13.77 -5.86
C TYR A 111 -6.55 13.71 -5.25
N ALA A 112 -7.50 13.09 -5.95
CA ALA A 112 -8.84 12.85 -5.41
C ALA A 112 -8.90 11.59 -4.52
N LEU A 113 -7.91 10.70 -4.66
CA LEU A 113 -7.79 9.50 -3.84
C LEU A 113 -6.32 9.18 -3.57
N ILE A 114 -6.01 8.86 -2.32
CA ILE A 114 -4.73 8.24 -1.94
C ILE A 114 -5.04 6.83 -1.45
N THR A 115 -4.36 5.81 -2.01
CA THR A 115 -4.53 4.42 -1.61
C THR A 115 -3.27 3.88 -0.92
N ALA A 116 -3.46 3.07 0.11
CA ALA A 116 -2.39 2.34 0.79
C ALA A 116 -2.81 0.88 0.99
N GLY A 117 -2.37 0.00 0.07
CA GLY A 117 -2.69 -1.42 0.10
C GLY A 117 -1.64 -2.22 0.86
N GLU A 118 -1.94 -2.69 2.08
CA GLU A 118 -0.99 -3.44 2.92
C GLU A 118 0.35 -2.72 3.14
N SER A 119 0.37 -1.39 3.10
CA SER A 119 1.62 -0.60 3.11
C SER A 119 1.70 0.45 4.20
N MET A 120 0.56 0.98 4.68
CA MET A 120 0.51 2.09 5.63
C MET A 120 1.35 1.86 6.90
N HIS A 121 1.39 0.64 7.39
CA HIS A 121 2.13 0.29 8.60
C HIS A 121 3.67 0.43 8.47
N TRP A 122 4.20 0.53 7.25
CA TRP A 122 5.62 0.74 7.01
C TRP A 122 6.04 2.22 7.01
N MET A 123 5.09 3.15 6.90
CA MET A 123 5.33 4.59 6.73
C MET A 123 5.49 5.31 8.07
N ASP A 124 6.12 6.48 8.04
CA ASP A 124 6.13 7.43 9.15
C ASP A 124 4.85 8.28 9.11
N TRP A 125 3.89 7.93 9.95
CA TRP A 125 2.56 8.55 9.94
C TRP A 125 2.58 10.04 10.30
N GLU A 126 3.49 10.46 11.17
CA GLU A 126 3.66 11.88 11.55
C GLU A 126 4.12 12.73 10.35
N VAL A 127 4.76 12.08 9.38
CA VAL A 127 5.21 12.71 8.14
C VAL A 127 4.20 12.58 7.03
N VAL A 128 3.65 11.38 6.82
CA VAL A 128 2.85 11.13 5.62
C VAL A 128 1.43 11.70 5.70
N PHE A 129 0.76 11.71 6.87
CA PHE A 129 -0.61 12.22 6.94
C PHE A 129 -0.71 13.71 6.66
N PRO A 130 0.15 14.60 7.21
CA PRO A 130 0.17 16.00 6.80
C PRO A 130 0.41 16.16 5.29
N ARG A 131 1.35 15.39 4.71
CA ARG A 131 1.62 15.43 3.27
C ARG A 131 0.43 14.96 2.44
N PHE A 132 -0.34 13.98 2.91
CA PHE A 132 -1.56 13.54 2.25
C PHE A 132 -2.63 14.62 2.30
N GLY A 133 -2.82 15.27 3.46
CA GLY A 133 -3.74 16.40 3.59
C GLY A 133 -3.41 17.53 2.61
N ASP A 134 -2.14 17.88 2.47
CA ASP A 134 -1.68 18.91 1.52
C ASP A 134 -1.81 18.48 0.05
N ALA A 135 -1.80 17.18 -0.22
CA ALA A 135 -1.84 16.65 -1.57
C ALA A 135 -3.24 16.27 -2.07
N LEU A 136 -4.22 16.17 -1.18
CA LEU A 136 -5.60 15.83 -1.53
C LEU A 136 -6.36 17.03 -2.11
N THR A 137 -7.36 16.74 -2.96
CA THR A 137 -8.42 17.68 -3.30
C THR A 137 -9.30 17.95 -2.07
N PRO A 138 -10.13 19.02 -2.05
CA PRO A 138 -10.99 19.31 -0.89
C PRO A 138 -11.94 18.20 -0.47
N GLY A 139 -12.43 17.39 -1.39
CA GLY A 139 -13.24 16.20 -1.14
C GLY A 139 -12.48 14.89 -1.29
N GLY A 140 -11.15 14.95 -1.41
CA GLY A 140 -10.30 13.79 -1.57
C GLY A 140 -10.19 12.96 -0.30
N VAL A 141 -9.93 11.66 -0.45
CA VAL A 141 -9.91 10.70 0.66
C VAL A 141 -8.64 9.84 0.66
N VAL A 142 -8.26 9.36 1.83
CA VAL A 142 -7.24 8.32 2.01
C VAL A 142 -7.95 6.99 2.24
N ALA A 143 -7.69 5.99 1.39
CA ALA A 143 -8.23 4.64 1.51
C ALA A 143 -7.13 3.66 1.92
N ILE A 144 -7.22 3.14 3.12
CA ILE A 144 -6.35 2.07 3.60
C ILE A 144 -7.01 0.74 3.25
N VAL A 145 -6.35 -0.07 2.44
CA VAL A 145 -6.85 -1.36 1.99
C VAL A 145 -6.09 -2.48 2.69
N HIS A 146 -6.81 -3.26 3.48
CA HIS A 146 -6.26 -4.36 4.23
C HIS A 146 -6.95 -5.67 3.90
N ARG A 147 -6.20 -6.80 3.91
CA ARG A 147 -6.74 -8.15 3.77
C ARG A 147 -6.93 -8.75 5.16
N ALA A 148 -8.17 -9.02 5.53
CA ALA A 148 -8.47 -9.80 6.72
C ALA A 148 -8.70 -11.28 6.34
N GLU A 149 -8.11 -12.18 7.12
CA GLU A 149 -8.39 -13.61 6.99
C GLU A 149 -9.66 -13.95 7.75
N LEU A 150 -10.57 -14.67 7.09
CA LEU A 150 -11.73 -15.23 7.79
C LEU A 150 -11.30 -16.47 8.57
N PRO A 151 -11.86 -16.71 9.78
CA PRO A 151 -11.56 -17.91 10.56
C PRO A 151 -11.74 -19.18 9.72
N ALA A 152 -10.75 -20.04 9.72
CA ALA A 152 -10.77 -21.29 8.96
C ALA A 152 -10.24 -22.45 9.81
N PRO A 153 -10.76 -23.69 9.64
CA PRO A 153 -10.37 -24.85 10.47
C PRO A 153 -8.88 -25.20 10.44
N TRP A 154 -8.17 -24.77 9.39
CA TRP A 154 -6.73 -25.02 9.19
C TRP A 154 -5.83 -23.87 9.71
N GLN A 155 -6.41 -22.77 10.18
CA GLN A 155 -5.68 -21.55 10.53
C GLN A 155 -4.66 -21.80 11.64
N ASP A 156 -5.03 -22.50 12.72
CA ASP A 156 -4.12 -22.79 13.84
C ASP A 156 -2.88 -23.56 13.37
N GLY A 157 -3.08 -24.56 12.48
CA GLY A 157 -1.99 -25.32 11.90
C GLY A 157 -1.08 -24.50 11.01
N LEU A 158 -1.66 -23.59 10.23
CA LEU A 158 -0.89 -22.66 9.39
C LEU A 158 -0.09 -21.66 10.24
N GLU A 159 -0.66 -21.12 11.29
CA GLU A 159 0.05 -20.22 12.22
C GLU A 159 1.27 -20.88 12.85
N VAL A 160 1.16 -22.15 13.25
CA VAL A 160 2.30 -22.94 13.77
C VAL A 160 3.41 -23.02 12.73
N LEU A 161 3.08 -23.35 11.47
CA LEU A 161 4.05 -23.40 10.37
C LEU A 161 4.67 -22.03 10.09
N ILE A 162 3.87 -20.98 10.06
CA ILE A 162 4.36 -19.61 9.85
C ILE A 162 5.37 -19.25 10.95
N ARG A 163 5.06 -19.51 12.22
CA ARG A 163 5.98 -19.22 13.33
C ARG A 163 7.29 -20.03 13.23
N GLN A 164 7.24 -21.27 12.77
CA GLN A 164 8.43 -22.12 12.60
C GLN A 164 9.31 -21.67 11.44
N LEU A 165 8.72 -21.24 10.34
CA LEU A 165 9.42 -20.91 9.09
C LEU A 165 9.70 -19.42 8.92
N SER A 166 9.00 -18.56 9.66
CA SER A 166 9.17 -17.12 9.57
C SER A 166 10.55 -16.70 10.09
N THR A 167 11.19 -15.85 9.32
CA THR A 167 12.40 -15.14 9.76
C THR A 167 12.08 -13.94 10.65
N MET A 168 10.80 -13.59 10.79
CA MET A 168 10.29 -12.50 11.63
C MET A 168 9.83 -13.06 12.98
N GLN A 169 10.79 -13.28 13.89
CA GLN A 169 10.54 -13.92 15.18
C GLN A 169 9.83 -13.03 16.21
N ASN A 170 9.82 -11.71 16.00
CA ASN A 170 9.25 -10.71 16.92
C ASN A 170 7.92 -10.13 16.39
N TYR A 171 7.21 -10.86 15.52
CA TYR A 171 5.91 -10.42 15.02
C TYR A 171 4.91 -10.25 16.17
N GLN A 172 4.25 -9.10 16.19
CA GLN A 172 3.16 -8.78 17.11
C GLN A 172 1.97 -8.32 16.26
N PRO A 173 0.83 -9.04 16.32
CA PRO A 173 -0.38 -8.57 15.66
C PRO A 173 -0.79 -7.22 16.25
N PHE A 174 -1.25 -6.31 15.40
CA PHE A 174 -1.80 -5.04 15.83
C PHE A 174 -2.95 -4.65 14.89
N ASP A 175 -3.94 -3.97 15.46
CA ASP A 175 -5.00 -3.37 14.68
C ASP A 175 -4.54 -1.98 14.23
N LEU A 176 -4.36 -1.83 12.92
CA LEU A 176 -3.91 -0.58 12.31
C LEU A 176 -4.90 0.55 12.56
N ILE A 177 -6.20 0.26 12.45
CA ILE A 177 -7.26 1.26 12.59
C ILE A 177 -7.33 1.72 14.05
N ASP A 178 -7.35 0.78 15.01
CA ASP A 178 -7.33 1.10 16.45
C ASP A 178 -6.13 1.98 16.82
N VAL A 179 -4.97 1.71 16.25
CA VAL A 179 -3.76 2.52 16.50
C VAL A 179 -3.85 3.91 15.87
N LEU A 180 -4.41 4.02 14.66
CA LEU A 180 -4.61 5.31 13.98
C LEU A 180 -5.63 6.18 14.73
N GLU A 181 -6.78 5.62 15.13
CA GLU A 181 -7.80 6.34 15.90
C GLU A 181 -7.24 6.92 17.21
N LYS A 182 -6.42 6.13 17.92
CA LYS A 182 -5.79 6.57 19.18
C LYS A 182 -4.73 7.67 19.01
N ARG A 183 -4.25 7.91 17.78
CA ARG A 183 -3.23 8.93 17.51
C ARG A 183 -3.80 10.29 17.14
N ASP A 184 -5.10 10.40 16.86
CA ASP A 184 -5.77 11.65 16.50
C ASP A 184 -5.03 12.41 15.37
N LEU A 185 -4.75 11.69 14.28
CA LEU A 185 -3.96 12.20 13.13
C LEU A 185 -4.84 12.69 11.98
N PHE A 186 -6.17 12.72 12.14
CA PHE A 186 -7.15 13.13 11.12
C PHE A 186 -8.03 14.26 11.64
#